data_623a1645b2e045821c142e4cef895cb4
#
_entry.id   623a1645b2e045821c142e4cef895cb4
#
_cell.length_a   1.000
_cell.length_b   1.000
_cell.length_c   1.000
_cell.angle_alpha   90.00
_cell.angle_beta   90.00
_cell.angle_gamma   90.00
#
_symmetry.space_group_name_H-M   'P 1'
#
loop_
_entity.id
_entity.type
_entity.pdbx_description
1 polymer ?
#
loop_
_entity_poly.entity_id
_entity_poly.type
_entity_poly.pdbx_seq_one_letter_code
_entity_poly.pdbx_strand_id
1 'polypeptide(L)'
;KKYIKKIIAFAVPLLLACVILVSSTLETYADAPYRTYTVDGYGSMTETQTAYLPFKTITKIGEETLVNPTDFTLLEDGYMYVLDSGNKRVVVSDADNELVMTFGEGILQGPRGIYVTPEHITYIADRDAKSVFVFDGDGELVNTYTKPTAAMYGETLDFLPLKIVVNSSGVMYVICESNTNGMVEISPVDGGTFLGYFGTNATKANLWTILWRAVLTDAQRAKMQSNIPATPDNMAIDEKGVIYTITRGEHNDTLKRLNIAGVNMIETSEYPDVPAAVAVGNHDNTFVATQTGFIYEYNNEGNLLFIFGGSDDGKQRIGLSTKVEAIQVGTDDKLYVLDSDKAQIQVYEPTEFTRYLHEALYLFSKGRYEESKEPLGKVLEMNNLFTYANMAMGKALYKEGDYEGALKYARLSKDMENYSDSFWEIRNVWLKHNLTAVVLILIGIFAVLKALKLLDKKKGIFNAPRKALKKLGDKKLIRELKYMFTFMRHPIDGCYGIRFENKVSIASTNILLVIMMVFYIINKYFCGFLTKTVREGSYDILSDIGMILVALVLVVSCNYLMCTINEGEGKFRHIYSSL
;
A
#
# COMPACT_ATOMS: atom_id res chain seq x y z
N LYS A 1 -21.85 -69.22 -11.81
CA LYS A 1 -20.63 -68.77 -11.12
C LYS A 1 -19.42 -68.55 -12.04
N LYS A 2 -19.21 -69.36 -13.09
CA LYS A 2 -18.02 -69.26 -13.99
C LYS A 2 -18.11 -68.06 -14.94
N TYR A 3 -19.33 -67.63 -15.36
CA TYR A 3 -19.55 -66.44 -16.20
C TYR A 3 -19.44 -65.16 -15.45
N ILE A 4 -19.89 -65.10 -14.21
CA ILE A 4 -19.79 -63.89 -13.34
C ILE A 4 -18.32 -63.58 -13.03
N LYS A 5 -17.47 -64.59 -12.78
CA LYS A 5 -16.04 -64.37 -12.58
C LYS A 5 -15.33 -63.84 -13.82
N LYS A 6 -15.77 -64.24 -15.03
CA LYS A 6 -15.19 -63.71 -16.32
C LYS A 6 -15.63 -62.24 -16.57
N ILE A 7 -16.86 -61.90 -16.22
CA ILE A 7 -17.36 -60.51 -16.37
C ILE A 7 -16.64 -59.57 -15.38
N ILE A 8 -16.47 -60.02 -14.15
CA ILE A 8 -15.73 -59.22 -13.13
C ILE A 8 -14.26 -59.07 -13.53
N ALA A 9 -13.62 -60.14 -14.05
CA ALA A 9 -12.22 -60.10 -14.51
C ALA A 9 -11.99 -59.17 -15.69
N PHE A 10 -13.03 -58.82 -16.49
CA PHE A 10 -12.92 -57.89 -17.61
C PHE A 10 -13.39 -56.49 -17.24
N ALA A 11 -14.40 -56.37 -16.37
CA ALA A 11 -14.98 -55.10 -15.97
C ALA A 11 -14.06 -54.31 -15.00
N VAL A 12 -13.35 -54.99 -14.11
CA VAL A 12 -12.45 -54.34 -13.15
C VAL A 12 -11.24 -53.67 -13.82
N PRO A 13 -10.50 -54.33 -14.75
CA PRO A 13 -9.42 -53.65 -15.47
C PRO A 13 -9.91 -52.52 -16.38
N LEU A 14 -11.10 -52.65 -16.98
CA LEU A 14 -11.69 -51.60 -17.81
C LEU A 14 -12.09 -50.37 -16.97
N LEU A 15 -12.65 -50.62 -15.80
CA LEU A 15 -12.98 -49.55 -14.85
C LEU A 15 -11.72 -48.87 -14.31
N LEU A 16 -10.66 -49.64 -14.01
CA LEU A 16 -9.37 -49.10 -13.59
C LEU A 16 -8.71 -48.29 -14.74
N ALA A 17 -8.79 -48.75 -15.97
CA ALA A 17 -8.28 -48.03 -17.14
C ALA A 17 -9.07 -46.72 -17.37
N CYS A 18 -10.39 -46.71 -17.19
CA CYS A 18 -11.21 -45.50 -17.25
C CYS A 18 -10.88 -44.53 -16.13
N VAL A 19 -10.63 -44.99 -14.89
CA VAL A 19 -10.23 -44.17 -13.79
C VAL A 19 -8.83 -43.56 -14.03
N ILE A 20 -7.90 -44.32 -14.57
CA ILE A 20 -6.56 -43.84 -14.95
C ILE A 20 -6.65 -42.84 -16.11
N LEU A 21 -7.50 -43.07 -17.10
CA LEU A 21 -7.74 -42.12 -18.21
C LEU A 21 -8.40 -40.82 -17.74
N VAL A 22 -9.35 -40.89 -16.81
CA VAL A 22 -9.99 -39.71 -16.22
C VAL A 22 -9.01 -38.97 -15.29
N SER A 23 -8.14 -39.67 -14.59
CA SER A 23 -7.10 -39.02 -13.76
C SER A 23 -5.95 -38.40 -14.59
N SER A 24 -5.73 -38.88 -15.83
CA SER A 24 -4.74 -38.26 -16.73
C SER A 24 -5.25 -37.04 -17.51
N THR A 25 -6.56 -36.75 -17.44
CA THR A 25 -7.15 -35.50 -17.98
C THR A 25 -7.42 -34.42 -16.90
N LEU A 26 -7.06 -34.68 -15.64
CA LEU A 26 -6.92 -33.60 -14.69
C LEU A 26 -5.70 -32.79 -15.14
N GLU A 27 -5.95 -31.67 -15.80
CA GLU A 27 -4.94 -30.63 -15.93
C GLU A 27 -4.45 -30.33 -14.53
N THR A 28 -3.28 -30.85 -14.19
CA THR A 28 -2.54 -30.38 -13.04
C THR A 28 -2.14 -28.95 -13.37
N TYR A 29 -2.94 -27.99 -12.96
CA TYR A 29 -2.44 -26.61 -12.84
C TYR A 29 -1.22 -26.72 -11.94
N ALA A 30 -0.05 -26.50 -12.48
CA ALA A 30 1.17 -26.45 -11.71
C ALA A 30 0.98 -25.29 -10.74
N ASP A 31 0.91 -25.58 -9.44
CA ASP A 31 0.88 -24.56 -8.42
C ASP A 31 2.12 -23.67 -8.60
N ALA A 32 1.95 -22.37 -8.53
CA ALA A 32 3.09 -21.46 -8.52
C ALA A 32 4.05 -21.84 -7.37
N PRO A 33 5.38 -21.78 -7.57
CA PRO A 33 6.34 -22.14 -6.54
C PRO A 33 6.39 -21.13 -5.38
N TYR A 34 5.56 -20.12 -5.41
CA TYR A 34 5.45 -19.02 -4.45
C TYR A 34 3.99 -18.79 -4.07
N ARG A 35 3.79 -18.02 -3.00
CA ARG A 35 2.48 -17.55 -2.58
C ARG A 35 2.26 -16.12 -3.04
N THR A 36 1.00 -15.77 -3.26
CA THR A 36 0.58 -14.40 -3.56
C THR A 36 -0.05 -13.77 -2.34
N TYR A 37 0.36 -12.54 -2.03
CA TYR A 37 -0.14 -11.76 -0.91
C TYR A 37 -0.82 -10.48 -1.42
N THR A 38 -1.77 -10.00 -0.65
CA THR A 38 -2.45 -8.71 -0.83
C THR A 38 -2.62 -8.02 0.52
N VAL A 39 -3.11 -6.78 0.52
CA VAL A 39 -3.39 -6.03 1.74
C VAL A 39 -4.88 -6.14 2.07
N ASP A 40 -5.20 -6.55 3.30
CA ASP A 40 -6.58 -6.56 3.78
C ASP A 40 -7.06 -5.14 4.16
N GLY A 41 -8.36 -4.99 4.42
CA GLY A 41 -8.95 -3.70 4.79
C GLY A 41 -8.46 -3.11 6.13
N TYR A 42 -7.58 -3.80 6.86
CA TYR A 42 -6.90 -3.32 8.06
C TYR A 42 -5.42 -2.96 7.81
N GLY A 43 -4.96 -3.00 6.55
CA GLY A 43 -3.56 -2.77 6.20
C GLY A 43 -2.61 -3.93 6.53
N SER A 44 -3.13 -5.15 6.73
CA SER A 44 -2.29 -6.31 7.02
C SER A 44 -2.11 -7.18 5.78
N MET A 45 -0.89 -7.70 5.58
CA MET A 45 -0.61 -8.66 4.52
C MET A 45 -1.35 -9.96 4.75
N THR A 46 -2.09 -10.41 3.75
CA THR A 46 -2.84 -11.68 3.75
C THR A 46 -2.60 -12.45 2.47
N GLU A 47 -2.58 -13.78 2.56
CA GLU A 47 -2.48 -14.65 1.39
C GLU A 47 -3.77 -14.57 0.57
N THR A 48 -3.64 -14.56 -0.76
CA THR A 48 -4.73 -14.51 -1.72
C THR A 48 -4.52 -15.53 -2.84
N GLN A 49 -5.45 -15.58 -3.82
CA GLN A 49 -5.27 -16.40 -5.01
C GLN A 49 -4.00 -16.00 -5.76
N THR A 50 -3.42 -16.98 -6.45
CA THR A 50 -2.26 -16.75 -7.33
C THR A 50 -2.60 -15.70 -8.38
N ALA A 51 -1.85 -14.61 -8.40
CA ALA A 51 -2.05 -13.54 -9.38
C ALA A 51 -1.42 -13.86 -10.74
N TYR A 52 -0.22 -14.41 -10.72
CA TYR A 52 0.54 -14.77 -11.92
C TYR A 52 1.05 -16.19 -11.80
N LEU A 53 1.15 -16.86 -12.93
CA LEU A 53 1.75 -18.19 -13.07
C LEU A 53 3.03 -18.09 -13.90
N PRO A 54 4.12 -18.77 -13.52
CA PRO A 54 5.30 -18.86 -14.37
C PRO A 54 4.95 -19.64 -15.64
N PHE A 55 5.19 -19.01 -16.81
CA PHE A 55 4.79 -19.55 -18.11
C PHE A 55 5.95 -20.20 -18.85
N LYS A 56 7.02 -19.44 -19.11
CA LYS A 56 8.23 -19.93 -19.79
C LYS A 56 9.48 -19.22 -19.28
N THR A 57 10.63 -19.79 -19.60
CA THR A 57 11.94 -19.16 -19.36
C THR A 57 12.71 -19.10 -20.67
N ILE A 58 13.22 -17.93 -21.02
CA ILE A 58 14.05 -17.67 -22.19
C ILE A 58 15.51 -17.65 -21.71
N THR A 59 16.28 -18.66 -22.05
CA THR A 59 17.70 -18.81 -21.68
C THR A 59 18.65 -18.52 -22.83
N LYS A 60 18.11 -18.48 -24.05
CA LYS A 60 18.85 -18.20 -25.30
C LYS A 60 17.95 -17.41 -26.23
N ILE A 61 18.55 -16.66 -27.13
CA ILE A 61 17.92 -15.98 -28.26
C ILE A 61 18.52 -16.56 -29.53
N GLY A 62 17.75 -17.38 -30.26
CA GLY A 62 18.33 -18.25 -31.29
C GLY A 62 19.42 -19.14 -30.71
N GLU A 63 20.62 -19.09 -31.26
CA GLU A 63 21.80 -19.80 -30.73
C GLU A 63 22.62 -18.97 -29.74
N GLU A 64 22.30 -17.68 -29.55
CA GLU A 64 23.06 -16.76 -28.70
C GLU A 64 22.80 -17.00 -27.23
N THR A 65 23.87 -17.04 -26.44
CA THR A 65 23.82 -17.11 -24.97
C THR A 65 24.16 -15.75 -24.39
N LEU A 66 23.36 -15.30 -23.46
CA LEU A 66 23.56 -14.04 -22.74
C LEU A 66 24.62 -14.18 -21.65
N VAL A 67 25.35 -13.12 -21.38
CA VAL A 67 26.32 -13.05 -20.28
C VAL A 67 26.07 -11.80 -19.47
N ASN A 68 25.62 -11.97 -18.22
CA ASN A 68 25.33 -10.89 -17.30
C ASN A 68 24.51 -9.75 -17.92
N PRO A 69 23.33 -10.06 -18.50
CA PRO A 69 22.46 -9.05 -19.10
C PRO A 69 21.93 -8.11 -18.00
N THR A 70 21.85 -6.80 -18.29
CA THR A 70 21.50 -5.80 -17.26
C THR A 70 20.18 -5.07 -17.54
N ASP A 71 19.71 -5.10 -18.77
CA ASP A 71 18.46 -4.44 -19.15
C ASP A 71 17.90 -5.02 -20.43
N PHE A 72 16.61 -4.76 -20.70
CA PHE A 72 15.99 -5.12 -21.97
C PHE A 72 14.76 -4.25 -22.22
N THR A 73 14.36 -4.12 -23.49
CA THR A 73 13.12 -3.46 -23.91
C THR A 73 12.33 -4.42 -24.77
N LEU A 74 11.03 -4.54 -24.50
CA LEU A 74 10.08 -5.28 -25.31
C LEU A 74 9.18 -4.26 -26.03
N LEU A 75 9.10 -4.37 -27.37
CA LEU A 75 8.25 -3.51 -28.19
C LEU A 75 6.88 -4.14 -28.44
N GLU A 76 5.90 -3.34 -28.85
CA GLU A 76 4.52 -3.78 -29.14
C GLU A 76 4.43 -4.76 -30.32
N ASP A 77 5.35 -4.65 -31.26
CA ASP A 77 5.47 -5.54 -32.43
C ASP A 77 6.10 -6.91 -32.10
N GLY A 78 6.48 -7.11 -30.83
CA GLY A 78 7.05 -8.35 -30.32
C GLY A 78 8.57 -8.42 -30.37
N TYR A 79 9.26 -7.42 -30.92
CA TYR A 79 10.73 -7.38 -30.89
C TYR A 79 11.23 -7.15 -29.46
N MET A 80 12.24 -7.93 -29.08
CA MET A 80 12.90 -7.81 -27.78
C MET A 80 14.38 -7.48 -27.95
N TYR A 81 14.81 -6.36 -27.38
CA TYR A 81 16.17 -5.88 -27.38
C TYR A 81 16.79 -6.14 -26.01
N VAL A 82 17.76 -7.06 -25.94
CA VAL A 82 18.43 -7.42 -24.68
C VAL A 82 19.84 -6.86 -24.64
N LEU A 83 20.13 -6.11 -23.59
CA LEU A 83 21.46 -5.56 -23.35
C LEU A 83 22.36 -6.61 -22.70
N ASP A 84 23.12 -7.31 -23.51
CA ASP A 84 24.07 -8.35 -23.12
C ASP A 84 25.37 -7.71 -22.65
N SER A 85 25.34 -7.14 -21.44
CA SER A 85 26.39 -6.26 -20.92
C SER A 85 27.73 -6.96 -20.74
N GLY A 86 27.72 -8.25 -20.39
CA GLY A 86 28.97 -9.03 -20.28
C GLY A 86 29.70 -9.18 -21.60
N ASN A 87 28.95 -9.31 -22.71
CA ASN A 87 29.49 -9.36 -24.07
C ASN A 87 29.57 -7.98 -24.75
N LYS A 88 29.07 -6.91 -24.07
CA LYS A 88 29.12 -5.51 -24.56
C LYS A 88 28.42 -5.34 -25.92
N ARG A 89 27.23 -5.91 -26.04
CA ARG A 89 26.42 -5.88 -27.26
C ARG A 89 24.93 -5.82 -26.94
N VAL A 90 24.11 -5.55 -27.94
CA VAL A 90 22.67 -5.74 -27.92
C VAL A 90 22.33 -6.97 -28.76
N VAL A 91 21.44 -7.81 -28.25
CA VAL A 91 20.89 -8.97 -28.96
C VAL A 91 19.42 -8.70 -29.20
N VAL A 92 18.97 -8.76 -30.46
CA VAL A 92 17.59 -8.49 -30.86
C VAL A 92 16.93 -9.78 -31.31
N SER A 93 15.76 -10.08 -30.74
CA SER A 93 14.91 -11.18 -31.16
C SER A 93 13.57 -10.70 -31.69
N ASP A 94 12.94 -11.54 -32.48
CA ASP A 94 11.52 -11.41 -32.86
C ASP A 94 10.58 -11.99 -31.76
N ALA A 95 9.27 -12.01 -32.06
CA ALA A 95 8.24 -12.52 -31.17
C ALA A 95 8.37 -14.03 -30.86
N ASP A 96 9.02 -14.79 -31.74
CA ASP A 96 9.25 -16.24 -31.59
C ASP A 96 10.57 -16.54 -30.86
N ASN A 97 11.30 -15.51 -30.42
CA ASN A 97 12.64 -15.50 -29.82
C ASN A 97 13.74 -16.00 -30.79
N GLU A 98 13.53 -15.88 -32.08
CA GLU A 98 14.57 -16.11 -33.06
C GLU A 98 15.47 -14.88 -33.16
N LEU A 99 16.77 -15.10 -33.37
CA LEU A 99 17.74 -14.04 -33.51
C LEU A 99 17.52 -13.24 -34.78
N VAL A 100 17.34 -11.93 -34.64
CA VAL A 100 17.23 -11.00 -35.78
C VAL A 100 18.59 -10.40 -36.09
N MET A 101 19.22 -9.78 -35.10
CA MET A 101 20.56 -9.14 -35.26
C MET A 101 21.27 -8.96 -33.92
N THR A 102 22.57 -8.66 -34.01
CA THR A 102 23.37 -8.20 -32.88
C THR A 102 24.15 -6.95 -33.31
N PHE A 103 24.32 -5.98 -32.39
CA PHE A 103 25.08 -4.76 -32.66
C PHE A 103 25.73 -4.19 -31.41
N GLY A 104 26.57 -3.13 -31.58
CA GLY A 104 27.24 -2.44 -30.49
C GLY A 104 28.59 -3.04 -30.10
N GLU A 105 29.00 -4.20 -30.65
CA GLU A 105 30.31 -4.81 -30.41
C GLU A 105 31.44 -3.87 -30.83
N GLY A 106 32.46 -3.73 -29.97
CA GLY A 106 33.58 -2.83 -30.18
C GLY A 106 33.30 -1.35 -29.92
N ILE A 107 32.03 -0.94 -29.73
CA ILE A 107 31.60 0.43 -29.40
C ILE A 107 31.30 0.53 -27.91
N LEU A 108 30.49 -0.38 -27.37
CA LEU A 108 30.07 -0.39 -25.98
C LEU A 108 31.23 -0.81 -25.06
N GLN A 109 31.35 -0.14 -23.89
CA GLN A 109 32.40 -0.40 -22.91
C GLN A 109 31.86 -0.97 -21.61
N GLY A 110 30.80 -0.38 -21.07
CA GLY A 110 30.12 -0.81 -19.86
C GLY A 110 28.65 -0.41 -19.87
N PRO A 111 27.87 -0.96 -20.83
CA PRO A 111 26.46 -0.60 -20.98
C PRO A 111 25.64 -1.08 -19.79
N ARG A 112 24.67 -0.26 -19.32
CA ARG A 112 23.86 -0.51 -18.14
C ARG A 112 22.36 -0.41 -18.36
N GLY A 113 21.93 0.44 -19.28
CA GLY A 113 20.50 0.67 -19.52
C GLY A 113 20.23 0.79 -21.02
N ILE A 114 19.08 0.30 -21.46
CA ILE A 114 18.61 0.36 -22.84
C ILE A 114 17.18 0.88 -22.87
N TYR A 115 16.88 1.72 -23.84
CA TYR A 115 15.55 2.16 -24.21
C TYR A 115 15.41 2.14 -25.72
N VAL A 116 14.33 1.58 -26.22
CA VAL A 116 14.08 1.51 -27.68
C VAL A 116 12.74 2.18 -27.96
N THR A 117 12.72 3.07 -28.96
CA THR A 117 11.49 3.72 -29.40
C THR A 117 10.67 2.79 -30.31
N PRO A 118 9.37 3.07 -30.53
CA PRO A 118 8.55 2.32 -31.48
C PRO A 118 9.10 2.30 -32.92
N GLU A 119 9.95 3.26 -33.28
CA GLU A 119 10.65 3.35 -34.57
C GLU A 119 11.98 2.58 -34.58
N HIS A 120 12.22 1.72 -33.59
CA HIS A 120 13.45 0.92 -33.42
C HIS A 120 14.73 1.73 -33.21
N ILE A 121 14.63 3.00 -32.80
CA ILE A 121 15.81 3.77 -32.41
C ILE A 121 16.23 3.37 -30.99
N THR A 122 17.45 2.88 -30.87
CA THR A 122 17.98 2.34 -29.61
C THR A 122 18.89 3.32 -28.91
N TYR A 123 18.58 3.64 -27.65
CA TYR A 123 19.38 4.48 -26.76
C TYR A 123 20.04 3.60 -25.69
N ILE A 124 21.36 3.69 -25.55
CA ILE A 124 22.13 2.88 -24.61
C ILE A 124 22.91 3.78 -23.65
N ALA A 125 22.59 3.67 -22.36
CA ALA A 125 23.35 4.30 -21.30
C ALA A 125 24.60 3.47 -20.98
N ASP A 126 25.78 3.96 -21.37
CA ASP A 126 27.08 3.31 -21.14
C ASP A 126 27.86 4.08 -20.07
N ARG A 127 27.95 3.47 -18.90
CA ARG A 127 28.61 4.05 -17.73
C ARG A 127 30.12 4.25 -17.92
N ASP A 128 30.77 3.23 -18.46
CA ASP A 128 32.25 3.23 -18.55
C ASP A 128 32.73 4.06 -19.74
N ALA A 129 31.94 4.14 -20.83
CA ALA A 129 32.17 5.08 -21.92
C ALA A 129 31.76 6.53 -21.56
N LYS A 130 31.07 6.75 -20.42
CA LYS A 130 30.54 8.05 -19.97
C LYS A 130 29.68 8.73 -21.04
N SER A 131 28.85 7.94 -21.74
CA SER A 131 28.11 8.39 -22.91
C SER A 131 26.77 7.69 -23.02
N VAL A 132 25.84 8.33 -23.73
CA VAL A 132 24.66 7.68 -24.27
C VAL A 132 24.87 7.51 -25.76
N PHE A 133 24.79 6.27 -26.24
CA PHE A 133 24.89 5.92 -27.65
C PHE A 133 23.48 5.78 -28.25
N VAL A 134 23.33 6.22 -29.50
CA VAL A 134 22.07 6.09 -30.23
C VAL A 134 22.32 5.32 -31.52
N PHE A 135 21.61 4.23 -31.69
CA PHE A 135 21.66 3.37 -32.87
C PHE A 135 20.32 3.45 -33.60
N ASP A 136 20.35 3.30 -34.91
CA ASP A 136 19.14 3.18 -35.72
C ASP A 136 18.58 1.75 -35.75
N GLY A 137 17.51 1.53 -36.53
CA GLY A 137 16.85 0.23 -36.66
C GLY A 137 17.70 -0.87 -37.30
N ASP A 138 18.77 -0.51 -38.01
CA ASP A 138 19.75 -1.41 -38.63
C ASP A 138 20.94 -1.70 -37.72
N GLY A 139 20.98 -1.09 -36.52
CA GLY A 139 22.06 -1.25 -35.54
C GLY A 139 23.31 -0.41 -35.82
N GLU A 140 23.19 0.61 -36.68
CA GLU A 140 24.30 1.52 -36.98
C GLU A 140 24.30 2.71 -36.01
N LEU A 141 25.50 3.13 -35.55
CA LEU A 141 25.68 4.24 -34.62
C LEU A 141 25.33 5.58 -35.30
N VAL A 142 24.27 6.23 -34.86
CA VAL A 142 23.81 7.52 -35.42
C VAL A 142 24.32 8.72 -34.62
N ASN A 143 24.33 8.62 -33.27
CA ASN A 143 24.68 9.74 -32.41
C ASN A 143 25.33 9.27 -31.09
N THR A 144 26.06 10.18 -30.44
CA THR A 144 26.67 9.96 -29.13
C THR A 144 26.53 11.22 -28.28
N TYR A 145 25.88 11.09 -27.14
CA TYR A 145 25.74 12.17 -26.16
C TYR A 145 26.70 11.95 -25.01
N THR A 146 27.51 12.96 -24.74
CA THR A 146 28.51 12.96 -23.67
C THR A 146 28.13 13.93 -22.55
N LYS A 147 29.03 14.15 -21.59
CA LYS A 147 28.79 15.09 -20.48
C LYS A 147 28.29 16.45 -20.99
N PRO A 148 27.14 16.95 -20.49
CA PRO A 148 26.68 18.30 -20.84
C PRO A 148 27.68 19.39 -20.46
N THR A 149 27.87 20.37 -21.37
CA THR A 149 28.78 21.49 -21.17
C THR A 149 28.18 22.68 -20.43
N ALA A 150 26.85 22.62 -20.17
CA ALA A 150 26.16 23.69 -19.48
C ALA A 150 26.69 23.88 -18.04
N ALA A 151 26.91 25.12 -17.61
CA ALA A 151 27.39 25.43 -16.26
C ALA A 151 26.44 24.93 -15.16
N MET A 152 25.14 24.88 -15.44
CA MET A 152 24.12 24.35 -14.52
C MET A 152 24.23 22.85 -14.25
N TYR A 153 24.88 22.09 -15.15
CA TYR A 153 25.17 20.66 -14.92
C TYR A 153 26.14 20.45 -13.74
N GLY A 154 27.08 21.36 -13.57
CA GLY A 154 28.15 21.27 -12.55
C GLY A 154 29.45 20.75 -13.11
N GLU A 155 30.51 21.54 -12.95
CA GLU A 155 31.85 21.23 -13.50
C GLU A 155 32.45 19.94 -12.93
N THR A 156 32.20 19.68 -11.64
CA THR A 156 32.78 18.56 -10.88
C THR A 156 31.99 17.26 -10.98
N LEU A 157 30.78 17.29 -11.53
CA LEU A 157 29.95 16.09 -11.68
C LEU A 157 30.38 15.29 -12.89
N ASP A 158 30.60 13.99 -12.70
CA ASP A 158 30.81 13.06 -13.80
C ASP A 158 29.49 12.71 -14.47
N PHE A 159 29.54 12.38 -15.77
CA PHE A 159 28.39 11.82 -16.50
C PHE A 159 28.55 10.32 -16.59
N LEU A 160 27.92 9.58 -15.67
CA LEU A 160 28.00 8.12 -15.56
C LEU A 160 26.57 7.54 -15.75
N PRO A 161 26.06 7.45 -16.98
CA PRO A 161 24.69 7.05 -17.24
C PRO A 161 24.46 5.58 -16.89
N LEU A 162 23.35 5.31 -16.16
CA LEU A 162 22.95 3.97 -15.73
C LEU A 162 21.66 3.52 -16.40
N LYS A 163 20.66 4.39 -16.47
CA LYS A 163 19.36 4.11 -17.08
C LYS A 163 18.92 5.30 -17.92
N ILE A 164 18.13 5.04 -18.94
CA ILE A 164 17.63 6.05 -19.87
C ILE A 164 16.20 5.74 -20.27
N VAL A 165 15.36 6.76 -20.38
CA VAL A 165 14.09 6.72 -21.09
C VAL A 165 13.96 7.97 -21.96
N VAL A 166 13.17 7.89 -23.03
CA VAL A 166 12.98 8.98 -23.98
C VAL A 166 11.50 9.21 -24.18
N ASN A 167 11.05 10.45 -24.11
CA ASN A 167 9.66 10.78 -24.36
C ASN A 167 9.37 10.92 -25.88
N SER A 168 8.08 11.07 -26.22
CA SER A 168 7.64 11.21 -27.62
C SER A 168 8.22 12.42 -28.36
N SER A 169 8.77 13.40 -27.64
CA SER A 169 9.45 14.58 -28.23
C SER A 169 10.96 14.38 -28.40
N GLY A 170 11.48 13.19 -28.08
CA GLY A 170 12.91 12.87 -28.14
C GLY A 170 13.73 13.38 -26.96
N VAL A 171 13.11 13.96 -25.92
CA VAL A 171 13.81 14.38 -24.72
C VAL A 171 14.22 13.16 -23.91
N MET A 172 15.51 13.07 -23.59
CA MET A 172 16.10 11.99 -22.83
C MET A 172 16.12 12.32 -21.34
N TYR A 173 15.70 11.39 -20.51
CA TYR A 173 15.87 11.42 -19.06
C TYR A 173 16.87 10.34 -18.68
N VAL A 174 17.97 10.74 -18.03
CA VAL A 174 19.10 9.84 -17.77
C VAL A 174 19.37 9.79 -16.27
N ILE A 175 19.32 8.62 -15.68
CA ILE A 175 19.84 8.37 -14.33
C ILE A 175 21.35 8.22 -14.43
N CYS A 176 22.07 9.05 -13.69
CA CYS A 176 23.53 8.98 -13.60
C CYS A 176 23.96 8.55 -12.20
N GLU A 177 24.99 7.70 -12.11
CA GLU A 177 25.58 7.26 -10.85
C GLU A 177 26.05 8.45 -10.01
N SER A 178 25.74 8.41 -8.72
CA SER A 178 26.13 9.45 -7.75
C SER A 178 25.58 10.86 -8.02
N ASN A 179 24.66 11.03 -8.97
CA ASN A 179 24.03 12.31 -9.22
C ASN A 179 22.78 12.49 -8.34
N THR A 180 22.92 13.21 -7.27
CA THR A 180 21.87 13.43 -6.26
C THR A 180 20.90 14.57 -6.61
N ASN A 181 21.13 15.27 -7.74
CA ASN A 181 20.27 16.37 -8.19
C ASN A 181 18.99 15.88 -8.90
N GLY A 182 18.90 14.57 -9.21
CA GLY A 182 17.81 13.97 -9.96
C GLY A 182 18.25 13.41 -11.31
N MET A 183 17.28 13.08 -12.16
CA MET A 183 17.56 12.62 -13.53
C MET A 183 18.04 13.79 -14.40
N VAL A 184 19.03 13.54 -15.25
CA VAL A 184 19.55 14.51 -16.21
C VAL A 184 18.60 14.59 -17.39
N GLU A 185 18.07 15.78 -17.68
CA GLU A 185 17.16 16.02 -18.80
C GLU A 185 17.93 16.63 -19.97
N ILE A 186 17.92 15.95 -21.12
CA ILE A 186 18.69 16.33 -22.32
C ILE A 186 17.76 16.39 -23.52
N SER A 187 17.70 17.55 -24.17
CA SER A 187 17.04 17.70 -25.48
C SER A 187 17.94 17.20 -26.61
N PRO A 188 17.40 16.53 -27.65
CA PRO A 188 18.20 16.12 -28.81
C PRO A 188 18.66 17.29 -29.69
N VAL A 189 18.12 18.49 -29.48
CA VAL A 189 18.46 19.69 -30.26
C VAL A 189 19.90 20.10 -30.03
N ASP A 190 20.56 20.60 -31.09
CA ASP A 190 21.93 21.09 -31.07
C ASP A 190 22.99 20.11 -30.53
N GLY A 191 22.79 18.82 -30.77
CA GLY A 191 23.73 17.78 -30.33
C GLY A 191 23.65 17.42 -28.84
N GLY A 192 22.57 17.82 -28.15
CA GLY A 192 22.34 17.46 -26.74
C GLY A 192 22.37 18.65 -25.79
N THR A 193 21.29 19.45 -25.77
CA THR A 193 21.16 20.58 -24.84
C THR A 193 20.66 20.11 -23.47
N PHE A 194 21.41 20.44 -22.41
CA PHE A 194 20.99 20.19 -21.03
C PHE A 194 19.82 21.12 -20.67
N LEU A 195 18.68 20.54 -20.29
CA LEU A 195 17.48 21.28 -19.89
C LEU A 195 17.41 21.51 -18.38
N GLY A 196 17.87 20.57 -17.59
CA GLY A 196 17.82 20.64 -16.14
C GLY A 196 17.92 19.28 -15.45
N TYR A 197 17.58 19.28 -14.17
CA TYR A 197 17.42 18.07 -13.38
C TYR A 197 15.94 17.83 -13.09
N PHE A 198 15.49 16.61 -13.29
CA PHE A 198 14.09 16.22 -13.16
C PHE A 198 13.89 15.21 -12.02
N GLY A 199 12.80 15.35 -11.27
CA GLY A 199 12.37 14.33 -10.30
C GLY A 199 13.29 14.12 -9.11
N THR A 200 13.97 15.16 -8.62
CA THR A 200 14.83 15.12 -7.44
C THR A 200 14.09 14.55 -6.23
N ASN A 201 14.74 13.65 -5.49
CA ASN A 201 14.19 13.11 -4.25
C ASN A 201 14.22 14.15 -3.13
N ALA A 202 13.14 14.22 -2.34
CA ALA A 202 13.05 15.17 -1.24
C ALA A 202 13.84 14.69 -0.02
N THR A 203 14.66 15.56 0.56
CA THR A 203 15.30 15.28 1.86
C THR A 203 14.38 15.73 2.98
N LYS A 204 13.93 14.83 3.84
CA LYS A 204 13.23 15.18 5.09
C LYS A 204 14.26 15.40 6.21
N ALA A 205 14.51 16.65 6.55
CA ALA A 205 15.26 16.94 7.77
C ALA A 205 14.41 16.60 8.99
N ASN A 206 14.87 15.68 9.84
CA ASN A 206 14.23 15.39 11.12
C ASN A 206 14.31 16.68 12.00
N LEU A 207 13.22 17.01 12.72
CA LEU A 207 13.16 18.15 13.63
C LEU A 207 14.35 18.18 14.61
N TRP A 208 14.79 17.03 15.09
CA TRP A 208 15.99 16.90 15.92
C TRP A 208 17.27 17.30 15.18
N THR A 209 17.43 16.94 13.93
CA THR A 209 18.57 17.35 13.11
C THR A 209 18.58 18.87 12.89
N ILE A 210 17.41 19.49 12.70
CA ILE A 210 17.28 20.95 12.58
C ILE A 210 17.67 21.63 13.91
N LEU A 211 17.14 21.14 15.03
CA LEU A 211 17.47 21.66 16.37
C LEU A 211 18.96 21.50 16.70
N TRP A 212 19.54 20.34 16.44
CA TRP A 212 20.96 20.12 16.65
C TRP A 212 21.83 21.01 15.76
N ARG A 213 21.47 21.19 14.49
CA ARG A 213 22.19 22.13 13.60
C ARG A 213 22.13 23.57 14.09
N ALA A 214 21.07 23.98 14.78
CA ALA A 214 20.96 25.32 15.35
C ALA A 214 21.88 25.54 16.57
N VAL A 215 22.23 24.47 17.30
CA VAL A 215 23.01 24.54 18.54
C VAL A 215 24.49 24.22 18.35
N LEU A 216 24.84 23.43 17.31
CA LEU A 216 26.20 22.96 17.05
C LEU A 216 27.07 24.04 16.39
N THR A 217 28.38 24.02 16.69
CA THR A 217 29.40 24.86 16.03
C THR A 217 29.62 24.41 14.58
N ASP A 218 30.19 25.27 13.74
CA ASP A 218 30.44 24.97 12.32
C ASP A 218 31.34 23.75 12.12
N ALA A 219 32.35 23.56 12.97
CA ALA A 219 33.22 22.37 12.95
C ALA A 219 32.47 21.08 13.31
N GLN A 220 31.45 21.16 14.16
CA GLN A 220 30.59 20.04 14.52
C GLN A 220 29.52 19.78 13.45
N ARG A 221 28.97 20.84 12.84
CA ARG A 221 28.03 20.74 11.70
C ARG A 221 28.68 20.05 10.49
N ALA A 222 29.96 20.36 10.22
CA ALA A 222 30.70 19.73 9.13
C ALA A 222 30.93 18.22 9.32
N LYS A 223 30.85 17.71 10.56
CA LYS A 223 30.94 16.27 10.89
C LYS A 223 29.57 15.58 10.91
N MET A 224 28.48 16.33 10.85
CA MET A 224 27.15 15.72 10.71
C MET A 224 26.99 15.14 9.31
N GLN A 225 26.35 13.97 9.25
CA GLN A 225 25.94 13.37 7.99
C GLN A 225 25.10 14.38 7.21
N SER A 226 25.53 14.74 6.00
CA SER A 226 24.76 15.61 5.13
C SER A 226 23.50 14.85 4.67
N ASN A 227 22.35 15.50 4.77
CA ASN A 227 21.10 14.99 4.18
C ASN A 227 21.20 15.19 2.66
N ILE A 228 21.79 14.23 1.97
CA ILE A 228 21.90 14.22 0.51
C ILE A 228 20.72 13.40 -0.03
N PRO A 229 19.96 13.90 -1.03
CA PRO A 229 18.92 13.12 -1.67
C PRO A 229 19.48 11.81 -2.25
N ALA A 230 18.74 10.72 -2.12
CA ALA A 230 19.12 9.48 -2.80
C ALA A 230 18.89 9.62 -4.31
N THR A 231 19.79 9.08 -5.11
CA THR A 231 19.61 8.98 -6.57
C THR A 231 18.58 7.91 -6.89
N PRO A 232 17.66 8.11 -7.84
CA PRO A 232 16.83 7.03 -8.36
C PRO A 232 17.68 5.87 -8.90
N ASP A 233 17.23 4.63 -8.67
CA ASP A 233 17.95 3.43 -9.12
C ASP A 233 17.46 2.92 -10.48
N ASN A 234 16.17 3.07 -10.76
CA ASN A 234 15.59 2.64 -12.02
C ASN A 234 14.39 3.54 -12.39
N MET A 235 13.99 3.50 -13.65
CA MET A 235 12.87 4.27 -14.16
C MET A 235 12.20 3.57 -15.35
N ALA A 236 10.90 3.90 -15.54
CA ALA A 236 10.12 3.56 -16.71
C ALA A 236 9.33 4.79 -17.17
N ILE A 237 8.87 4.79 -18.41
CA ILE A 237 8.02 5.84 -18.97
C ILE A 237 6.79 5.17 -19.61
N ASP A 238 5.62 5.79 -19.45
CA ASP A 238 4.41 5.34 -20.14
C ASP A 238 4.21 6.08 -21.47
N GLU A 239 3.23 5.63 -22.26
CA GLU A 239 2.88 6.25 -23.54
C GLU A 239 2.45 7.73 -23.43
N LYS A 240 2.02 8.17 -22.24
CA LYS A 240 1.61 9.54 -21.94
C LYS A 240 2.80 10.42 -21.54
N GLY A 241 4.00 9.85 -21.47
CA GLY A 241 5.23 10.54 -21.04
C GLY A 241 5.33 10.72 -19.52
N VAL A 242 4.56 9.98 -18.74
CA VAL A 242 4.67 9.96 -17.27
C VAL A 242 5.83 9.06 -16.88
N ILE A 243 6.71 9.57 -16.03
CA ILE A 243 7.92 8.87 -15.60
C ILE A 243 7.70 8.24 -14.23
N TYR A 244 8.02 6.96 -14.13
CA TYR A 244 8.00 6.20 -12.90
C TYR A 244 9.43 5.97 -12.43
N THR A 245 9.71 6.21 -11.16
CA THR A 245 11.06 6.01 -10.60
C THR A 245 11.00 5.20 -9.33
N ILE A 246 12.02 4.38 -9.12
CA ILE A 246 12.24 3.67 -7.85
C ILE A 246 13.56 4.10 -7.24
N THR A 247 13.59 4.15 -5.89
CA THR A 247 14.76 4.54 -5.10
C THR A 247 14.91 3.62 -3.91
N ARG A 248 16.11 3.07 -3.70
CA ARG A 248 16.42 2.19 -2.57
C ARG A 248 16.56 2.98 -1.27
N GLY A 249 16.07 2.39 -0.18
CA GLY A 249 16.27 2.90 1.18
C GLY A 249 15.48 4.15 1.55
N GLU A 250 14.69 4.72 0.66
CA GLU A 250 13.89 5.93 0.90
C GLU A 250 12.39 5.60 0.93
N HIS A 251 11.87 5.32 2.11
CA HIS A 251 10.49 4.86 2.30
C HIS A 251 9.41 5.71 1.62
N ASN A 252 9.56 7.03 1.60
CA ASN A 252 8.54 7.91 0.99
C ASN A 252 8.72 8.13 -0.51
N ASP A 253 9.91 7.87 -1.03
CA ASP A 253 10.29 8.08 -2.44
C ASP A 253 10.67 6.77 -3.13
N THR A 254 10.35 5.62 -2.52
CA THR A 254 10.69 4.30 -3.07
C THR A 254 10.06 4.08 -4.44
N LEU A 255 8.79 4.40 -4.61
CA LEU A 255 8.11 4.43 -5.90
C LEU A 255 7.47 5.80 -6.09
N LYS A 256 7.77 6.46 -7.20
CA LYS A 256 7.16 7.73 -7.60
C LYS A 256 6.59 7.62 -9.00
N ARG A 257 5.48 8.30 -9.22
CA ARG A 257 4.87 8.57 -10.50
C ARG A 257 4.91 10.07 -10.75
N LEU A 258 5.81 10.51 -11.61
CA LEU A 258 6.14 11.91 -11.79
C LEU A 258 5.34 12.52 -12.96
N ASN A 259 4.65 13.62 -12.69
CA ASN A 259 4.04 14.42 -13.76
C ASN A 259 5.11 15.24 -14.51
N ILE A 260 4.72 15.99 -15.54
CA ILE A 260 5.59 16.83 -16.35
C ILE A 260 6.37 17.91 -15.56
N ALA A 261 5.93 18.23 -14.35
CA ALA A 261 6.61 19.16 -13.45
C ALA A 261 7.54 18.46 -12.45
N GLY A 262 7.71 17.13 -12.54
CA GLY A 262 8.52 16.34 -11.61
C GLY A 262 7.89 16.15 -10.24
N VAL A 263 6.57 16.37 -10.09
CA VAL A 263 5.86 16.18 -8.83
C VAL A 263 5.28 14.77 -8.76
N ASN A 264 5.49 14.10 -7.64
CA ASN A 264 4.92 12.77 -7.39
C ASN A 264 3.40 12.83 -7.29
N MET A 265 2.71 11.97 -8.05
CA MET A 265 1.25 11.89 -8.12
C MET A 265 0.65 10.78 -7.28
N ILE A 266 1.47 9.91 -6.67
CA ILE A 266 1.00 8.75 -5.89
C ILE A 266 1.64 8.74 -4.51
N GLU A 267 0.93 8.17 -3.55
CA GLU A 267 1.47 7.82 -2.23
C GLU A 267 1.30 6.32 -2.04
N THR A 268 2.41 5.63 -1.77
CA THR A 268 2.39 4.19 -1.49
C THR A 268 2.57 3.96 0.00
N SER A 269 1.72 3.14 0.61
CA SER A 269 1.85 2.74 2.02
C SER A 269 2.79 1.54 2.20
N GLU A 270 2.82 0.67 1.20
CA GLU A 270 3.58 -0.58 1.19
C GLU A 270 4.60 -0.54 0.03
N TYR A 271 5.87 -0.69 0.34
CA TYR A 271 6.96 -0.63 -0.63
C TYR A 271 8.02 -1.68 -0.36
N PRO A 272 8.74 -2.14 -1.41
CA PRO A 272 9.81 -3.11 -1.26
C PRO A 272 11.07 -2.49 -0.63
N ASP A 273 11.75 -3.25 0.21
CA ASP A 273 12.99 -2.81 0.87
C ASP A 273 14.14 -2.56 -0.12
N VAL A 274 14.26 -3.41 -1.15
CA VAL A 274 15.35 -3.36 -2.12
C VAL A 274 14.78 -3.44 -3.55
N PRO A 275 14.13 -2.38 -4.04
CA PRO A 275 13.62 -2.35 -5.42
C PRO A 275 14.79 -2.37 -6.42
N ALA A 276 14.63 -3.05 -7.56
CA ALA A 276 15.62 -3.17 -8.62
C ALA A 276 15.13 -2.67 -9.97
N ALA A 277 13.87 -2.97 -10.31
CA ALA A 277 13.30 -2.62 -11.60
C ALA A 277 11.84 -2.18 -11.47
N VAL A 278 11.40 -1.30 -12.37
CA VAL A 278 10.03 -0.80 -12.46
C VAL A 278 9.53 -0.92 -13.90
N ALA A 279 8.26 -1.32 -14.07
CA ALA A 279 7.57 -1.31 -15.35
C ALA A 279 6.15 -0.82 -15.19
N VAL A 280 5.59 -0.30 -16.28
CA VAL A 280 4.20 0.15 -16.38
C VAL A 280 3.41 -0.90 -17.18
N GLY A 281 2.26 -1.28 -16.65
CA GLY A 281 1.36 -2.23 -17.32
C GLY A 281 0.31 -1.54 -18.19
N ASN A 282 -0.35 -2.32 -19.04
CA ASN A 282 -1.33 -1.85 -20.03
C ASN A 282 -2.61 -1.28 -19.39
N HIS A 283 -2.84 -1.56 -18.11
CA HIS A 283 -4.03 -1.12 -17.35
C HIS A 283 -3.72 0.03 -16.37
N ASP A 284 -2.72 0.86 -16.66
CA ASP A 284 -2.22 1.93 -15.78
C ASP A 284 -1.75 1.40 -14.40
N ASN A 285 -1.45 0.10 -14.27
CA ASN A 285 -0.84 -0.51 -13.10
C ASN A 285 0.69 -0.44 -13.17
N THR A 286 1.36 -0.57 -12.04
CA THR A 286 2.81 -0.44 -11.94
C THR A 286 3.41 -1.65 -11.26
N PHE A 287 4.46 -2.21 -11.84
CA PHE A 287 5.20 -3.34 -11.27
C PHE A 287 6.55 -2.89 -10.77
N VAL A 288 6.89 -3.30 -9.55
CA VAL A 288 8.22 -3.10 -8.97
C VAL A 288 8.80 -4.45 -8.59
N ALA A 289 9.87 -4.84 -9.25
CA ALA A 289 10.60 -6.05 -8.90
C ALA A 289 11.70 -5.73 -7.90
N THR A 290 11.85 -6.58 -6.87
CA THR A 290 12.99 -6.52 -5.96
C THR A 290 14.18 -7.26 -6.54
N GLN A 291 15.37 -6.93 -6.08
CA GLN A 291 16.58 -7.65 -6.47
C GLN A 291 16.49 -9.16 -6.19
N THR A 292 15.76 -9.56 -5.16
CA THR A 292 15.60 -10.96 -4.73
C THR A 292 14.44 -11.70 -5.41
N GLY A 293 13.75 -11.07 -6.38
CA GLY A 293 12.73 -11.72 -7.20
C GLY A 293 11.28 -11.59 -6.72
N PHE A 294 11.01 -10.84 -5.64
CA PHE A 294 9.64 -10.48 -5.31
C PHE A 294 9.14 -9.38 -6.24
N ILE A 295 7.90 -9.50 -6.72
CA ILE A 295 7.26 -8.54 -7.60
C ILE A 295 6.06 -7.95 -6.86
N TYR A 296 6.03 -6.62 -6.78
CA TYR A 296 4.97 -5.82 -6.19
C TYR A 296 4.18 -5.19 -7.34
N GLU A 297 2.88 -5.37 -7.32
CA GLU A 297 1.98 -4.74 -8.27
C GLU A 297 1.11 -3.71 -7.60
N TYR A 298 1.06 -2.52 -8.17
CA TYR A 298 0.27 -1.39 -7.69
C TYR A 298 -0.77 -0.96 -8.72
N ASN A 299 -1.92 -0.47 -8.25
CA ASN A 299 -2.89 0.18 -9.12
C ASN A 299 -2.42 1.61 -9.48
N ASN A 300 -3.21 2.31 -10.30
CA ASN A 300 -2.93 3.69 -10.75
C ASN A 300 -2.92 4.74 -9.61
N GLU A 301 -3.44 4.42 -8.42
CA GLU A 301 -3.43 5.29 -7.24
C GLU A 301 -2.22 5.03 -6.33
N GLY A 302 -1.43 3.98 -6.61
CA GLY A 302 -0.30 3.55 -5.78
C GLY A 302 -0.66 2.54 -4.68
N ASN A 303 -1.87 1.99 -4.69
CA ASN A 303 -2.27 0.96 -3.75
C ASN A 303 -1.72 -0.40 -4.18
N LEU A 304 -1.13 -1.13 -3.25
CA LEU A 304 -0.58 -2.46 -3.48
C LEU A 304 -1.71 -3.48 -3.76
N LEU A 305 -1.70 -4.08 -4.95
CA LEU A 305 -2.63 -5.14 -5.33
C LEU A 305 -2.10 -6.51 -4.94
N PHE A 306 -0.87 -6.84 -5.35
CA PHE A 306 -0.25 -8.14 -5.16
C PHE A 306 1.23 -8.05 -4.82
N ILE A 307 1.70 -9.06 -4.05
CA ILE A 307 3.11 -9.42 -3.93
C ILE A 307 3.21 -10.89 -4.29
N PHE A 308 4.07 -11.22 -5.23
CA PHE A 308 4.30 -12.60 -5.69
C PHE A 308 5.76 -12.80 -6.14
N GLY A 309 6.10 -13.99 -6.65
CA GLY A 309 7.47 -14.34 -6.94
C GLY A 309 8.27 -14.67 -5.69
N GLY A 310 9.59 -14.60 -5.78
CA GLY A 310 10.50 -14.83 -4.67
C GLY A 310 11.90 -15.23 -5.05
N SER A 311 12.74 -15.40 -4.04
CA SER A 311 14.15 -15.79 -4.21
C SER A 311 14.28 -17.27 -4.51
N ASP A 312 15.17 -17.61 -5.45
CA ASP A 312 15.53 -19.00 -5.75
C ASP A 312 16.39 -19.58 -4.61
N ASP A 313 15.94 -20.73 -4.12
CA ASP A 313 16.64 -21.50 -3.08
C ASP A 313 17.74 -22.45 -3.62
N GLY A 314 18.17 -22.24 -4.87
CA GLY A 314 19.17 -23.07 -5.56
C GLY A 314 18.61 -24.32 -6.26
N LYS A 315 17.26 -24.50 -6.26
CA LYS A 315 16.60 -25.63 -6.95
C LYS A 315 16.21 -25.29 -8.39
N GLN A 316 16.55 -24.12 -8.89
CA GLN A 316 16.28 -23.65 -10.24
C GLN A 316 14.80 -23.78 -10.66
N ARG A 317 13.89 -23.46 -9.74
CA ARG A 317 12.45 -23.47 -10.02
C ARG A 317 12.07 -22.29 -10.90
N ILE A 318 11.26 -22.56 -11.93
CA ILE A 318 10.67 -21.51 -12.76
C ILE A 318 9.78 -20.63 -11.85
N GLY A 319 9.83 -19.32 -12.04
CA GLY A 319 9.09 -18.37 -11.22
C GLY A 319 9.82 -17.84 -9.97
N LEU A 320 11.10 -18.27 -9.76
CA LEU A 320 11.97 -17.76 -8.70
C LEU A 320 13.25 -17.20 -9.30
N SER A 321 13.70 -16.05 -8.82
CA SER A 321 14.85 -15.33 -9.35
C SER A 321 16.00 -15.25 -8.34
N THR A 322 17.23 -15.14 -8.86
CA THR A 322 18.43 -14.95 -8.04
C THR A 322 18.78 -13.46 -7.95
N LYS A 323 18.81 -12.78 -9.10
CA LYS A 323 19.13 -11.35 -9.17
C LYS A 323 18.37 -10.68 -10.31
N VAL A 324 17.28 -10.00 -9.96
CA VAL A 324 16.50 -9.24 -10.95
C VAL A 324 17.17 -7.90 -11.22
N GLU A 325 17.31 -7.55 -12.50
CA GLU A 325 17.85 -6.26 -12.98
C GLU A 325 16.82 -5.46 -13.81
N ALA A 326 15.90 -6.13 -14.51
CA ALA A 326 14.89 -5.46 -15.32
C ALA A 326 13.57 -6.24 -15.32
N ILE A 327 12.46 -5.51 -15.54
CA ILE A 327 11.11 -6.03 -15.70
C ILE A 327 10.42 -5.26 -16.82
N GLN A 328 9.63 -5.94 -17.65
CA GLN A 328 8.80 -5.35 -18.70
C GLN A 328 7.44 -6.06 -18.79
N VAL A 329 6.45 -5.35 -19.33
CA VAL A 329 5.10 -5.88 -19.56
C VAL A 329 4.87 -5.98 -21.07
N GLY A 330 4.46 -7.16 -21.53
CA GLY A 330 4.09 -7.35 -22.92
C GLY A 330 2.67 -6.86 -23.23
N THR A 331 2.33 -6.71 -24.50
CA THR A 331 1.00 -6.34 -24.97
C THR A 331 -0.10 -7.35 -24.61
N ASP A 332 0.30 -8.59 -24.27
CA ASP A 332 -0.55 -9.68 -23.81
C ASP A 332 -0.66 -9.76 -22.26
N ASP A 333 -0.28 -8.69 -21.55
CA ASP A 333 -0.22 -8.56 -20.09
C ASP A 333 0.73 -9.56 -19.39
N LYS A 334 1.58 -10.26 -20.15
CA LYS A 334 2.61 -11.10 -19.56
C LYS A 334 3.75 -10.25 -19.01
N LEU A 335 4.31 -10.66 -17.88
CA LEU A 335 5.47 -10.04 -17.26
C LEU A 335 6.74 -10.78 -17.69
N TYR A 336 7.72 -10.01 -18.12
CA TYR A 336 9.04 -10.46 -18.47
C TYR A 336 10.02 -9.95 -17.41
N VAL A 337 10.74 -10.85 -16.75
CA VAL A 337 11.65 -10.53 -15.63
C VAL A 337 13.05 -11.05 -15.96
N LEU A 338 14.01 -10.15 -16.06
CA LEU A 338 15.39 -10.45 -16.37
C LEU A 338 16.17 -10.80 -15.10
N ASP A 339 16.70 -12.01 -15.04
CA ASP A 339 17.62 -12.49 -14.00
C ASP A 339 19.05 -12.49 -14.56
N SER A 340 19.87 -11.54 -14.09
CA SER A 340 21.23 -11.36 -14.61
C SER A 340 22.18 -12.49 -14.21
N ASP A 341 22.04 -13.04 -12.99
CA ASP A 341 22.92 -14.11 -12.53
C ASP A 341 22.66 -15.44 -13.24
N LYS A 342 21.39 -15.69 -13.60
CA LYS A 342 21.00 -16.86 -14.39
C LYS A 342 21.08 -16.63 -15.89
N ALA A 343 21.32 -15.38 -16.34
CA ALA A 343 21.30 -14.95 -17.72
C ALA A 343 20.05 -15.41 -18.48
N GLN A 344 18.86 -15.18 -17.90
CA GLN A 344 17.59 -15.65 -18.42
C GLN A 344 16.48 -14.61 -18.22
N ILE A 345 15.44 -14.69 -19.05
CA ILE A 345 14.21 -13.93 -18.88
C ILE A 345 13.10 -14.90 -18.51
N GLN A 346 12.50 -14.70 -17.35
CA GLN A 346 11.33 -15.44 -16.90
C GLN A 346 10.06 -14.74 -17.35
N VAL A 347 9.10 -15.48 -17.87
CA VAL A 347 7.81 -14.95 -18.33
C VAL A 347 6.72 -15.46 -17.41
N TYR A 348 5.89 -14.55 -16.91
CA TYR A 348 4.75 -14.84 -16.06
C TYR A 348 3.46 -14.47 -16.78
N GLU A 349 2.45 -15.30 -16.67
CA GLU A 349 1.13 -15.08 -17.24
C GLU A 349 0.12 -14.71 -16.14
N PRO A 350 -0.69 -13.65 -16.31
CA PRO A 350 -1.74 -13.30 -15.36
C PRO A 350 -2.84 -14.37 -15.35
N THR A 351 -3.31 -14.73 -14.16
CA THR A 351 -4.46 -15.63 -13.99
C THR A 351 -5.76 -14.95 -14.42
N GLU A 352 -6.82 -15.72 -14.62
CA GLU A 352 -8.14 -15.21 -14.95
C GLU A 352 -8.64 -14.21 -13.88
N PHE A 353 -8.37 -14.49 -12.61
CA PHE A 353 -8.65 -13.59 -11.49
C PHE A 353 -7.99 -12.21 -11.66
N THR A 354 -6.70 -12.21 -12.01
CA THR A 354 -5.92 -10.98 -12.21
C THR A 354 -6.39 -10.21 -13.44
N ARG A 355 -6.73 -10.89 -14.54
CA ARG A 355 -7.24 -10.24 -15.76
C ARG A 355 -8.56 -9.51 -15.49
N TYR A 356 -9.53 -10.15 -14.82
CA TYR A 356 -10.77 -9.47 -14.42
C TYR A 356 -10.53 -8.30 -13.47
N LEU A 357 -9.58 -8.44 -12.55
CA LEU A 357 -9.24 -7.36 -11.63
C LEU A 357 -8.65 -6.15 -12.37
N HIS A 358 -7.71 -6.38 -13.29
CA HIS A 358 -7.12 -5.32 -14.11
C HIS A 358 -8.17 -4.59 -14.94
N GLU A 359 -8.98 -5.32 -15.68
CA GLU A 359 -10.08 -4.77 -16.47
C GLU A 359 -11.03 -3.93 -15.59
N ALA A 360 -11.43 -4.48 -14.45
CA ALA A 360 -12.33 -3.83 -13.52
C ALA A 360 -11.77 -2.52 -12.98
N LEU A 361 -10.53 -2.54 -12.47
CA LEU A 361 -9.88 -1.37 -11.90
C LEU A 361 -9.55 -0.31 -12.96
N TYR A 362 -9.19 -0.73 -14.16
CA TYR A 362 -8.99 0.17 -15.30
C TYR A 362 -10.27 0.90 -15.68
N LEU A 363 -11.38 0.17 -15.90
CA LEU A 363 -12.69 0.76 -16.18
C LEU A 363 -13.13 1.71 -15.07
N PHE A 364 -12.96 1.28 -13.81
CA PHE A 364 -13.26 2.09 -12.64
C PHE A 364 -12.44 3.39 -12.63
N SER A 365 -11.14 3.33 -12.89
CA SER A 365 -10.25 4.49 -12.92
C SER A 365 -10.60 5.51 -14.02
N LYS A 366 -11.19 5.03 -15.13
CA LYS A 366 -11.68 5.87 -16.22
C LYS A 366 -13.09 6.44 -15.96
N GLY A 367 -13.68 6.18 -14.78
CA GLY A 367 -15.03 6.62 -14.42
C GLY A 367 -16.16 5.81 -15.07
N ARG A 368 -15.84 4.69 -15.72
CA ARG A 368 -16.82 3.77 -16.34
C ARG A 368 -17.36 2.79 -15.29
N TYR A 369 -18.02 3.35 -14.26
CA TYR A 369 -18.45 2.60 -13.07
C TYR A 369 -19.42 1.47 -13.39
N GLU A 370 -20.42 1.71 -14.26
CA GLU A 370 -21.41 0.69 -14.66
C GLU A 370 -20.73 -0.52 -15.29
N GLU A 371 -19.80 -0.29 -16.21
CA GLU A 371 -19.10 -1.34 -16.93
C GLU A 371 -18.09 -2.09 -16.05
N SER A 372 -17.56 -1.44 -15.01
CA SER A 372 -16.63 -2.07 -14.07
C SER A 372 -17.30 -3.09 -13.15
N LYS A 373 -18.64 -3.05 -12.98
CA LYS A 373 -19.35 -3.94 -12.04
C LYS A 373 -19.34 -5.40 -12.48
N GLU A 374 -19.43 -5.69 -13.77
CA GLU A 374 -19.42 -7.07 -14.26
C GLU A 374 -18.08 -7.77 -13.95
N PRO A 375 -16.91 -7.23 -14.37
CA PRO A 375 -15.63 -7.86 -14.03
C PRO A 375 -15.36 -7.82 -12.51
N LEU A 376 -15.79 -6.77 -11.75
CA LEU A 376 -15.72 -6.77 -10.29
C LEU A 376 -16.55 -7.91 -9.68
N GLY A 377 -17.73 -8.18 -10.23
CA GLY A 377 -18.57 -9.30 -9.81
C GLY A 377 -17.86 -10.63 -9.95
N LYS A 378 -17.19 -10.88 -11.08
CA LYS A 378 -16.39 -12.10 -11.33
C LYS A 378 -15.22 -12.23 -10.34
N VAL A 379 -14.51 -11.14 -10.07
CA VAL A 379 -13.45 -11.11 -9.04
C VAL A 379 -14.02 -11.51 -7.67
N LEU A 380 -15.17 -10.95 -7.30
CA LEU A 380 -15.82 -11.23 -6.00
C LEU A 380 -16.47 -12.62 -5.91
N GLU A 381 -16.83 -13.24 -7.04
CA GLU A 381 -17.23 -14.66 -7.10
C GLU A 381 -16.04 -15.57 -6.78
N MET A 382 -14.84 -15.25 -7.27
CA MET A 382 -13.61 -16.00 -7.00
C MET A 382 -13.07 -15.70 -5.58
N ASN A 383 -13.14 -14.45 -5.13
CA ASN A 383 -12.72 -14.01 -3.79
C ASN A 383 -13.60 -12.90 -3.25
N ASN A 384 -14.61 -13.27 -2.47
CA ASN A 384 -15.59 -12.33 -1.92
C ASN A 384 -15.03 -11.37 -0.85
N LEU A 385 -13.83 -11.62 -0.35
CA LEU A 385 -13.15 -10.78 0.65
C LEU A 385 -12.03 -9.92 0.06
N PHE A 386 -11.82 -9.96 -1.25
CA PHE A 386 -10.77 -9.16 -1.86
C PHE A 386 -11.06 -7.67 -1.69
N THR A 387 -10.18 -6.99 -0.95
CA THR A 387 -10.39 -5.64 -0.43
C THR A 387 -10.66 -4.63 -1.53
N TYR A 388 -9.80 -4.57 -2.54
CA TYR A 388 -9.90 -3.56 -3.60
C TYR A 388 -11.11 -3.76 -4.51
N ALA A 389 -11.52 -4.99 -4.79
CA ALA A 389 -12.74 -5.24 -5.56
C ALA A 389 -14.00 -4.82 -4.76
N ASN A 390 -14.04 -5.11 -3.45
CA ASN A 390 -15.12 -4.64 -2.59
C ASN A 390 -15.14 -3.10 -2.50
N MET A 391 -13.97 -2.45 -2.39
CA MET A 391 -13.87 -0.99 -2.34
C MET A 391 -14.35 -0.35 -3.65
N ALA A 392 -13.87 -0.85 -4.79
CA ALA A 392 -14.27 -0.35 -6.10
C ALA A 392 -15.77 -0.57 -6.37
N MET A 393 -16.32 -1.75 -6.04
CA MET A 393 -17.75 -2.04 -6.14
C MET A 393 -18.58 -1.09 -5.26
N GLY A 394 -18.14 -0.87 -4.01
CA GLY A 394 -18.80 0.06 -3.09
C GLY A 394 -18.83 1.49 -3.63
N LYS A 395 -17.69 1.98 -4.15
CA LYS A 395 -17.59 3.32 -4.76
C LYS A 395 -18.40 3.43 -6.05
N ALA A 396 -18.44 2.39 -6.88
CA ALA A 396 -19.26 2.36 -8.10
C ALA A 396 -20.75 2.48 -7.77
N LEU A 397 -21.25 1.67 -6.83
CA LEU A 397 -22.65 1.72 -6.37
C LEU A 397 -22.99 3.06 -5.73
N TYR A 398 -22.08 3.66 -4.97
CA TYR A 398 -22.26 5.00 -4.41
C TYR A 398 -22.48 6.04 -5.50
N LYS A 399 -21.68 6.00 -6.58
CA LYS A 399 -21.82 6.93 -7.72
C LYS A 399 -23.15 6.77 -8.47
N GLU A 400 -23.71 5.56 -8.47
CA GLU A 400 -25.02 5.27 -9.04
C GLU A 400 -26.19 5.63 -8.13
N GLY A 401 -25.94 5.93 -6.84
CA GLY A 401 -26.96 6.25 -5.85
C GLY A 401 -27.54 5.05 -5.12
N ASP A 402 -27.00 3.84 -5.34
CA ASP A 402 -27.29 2.67 -4.49
C ASP A 402 -26.46 2.73 -3.22
N TYR A 403 -26.87 3.58 -2.30
CA TYR A 403 -26.18 3.81 -1.04
C TYR A 403 -26.23 2.61 -0.08
N GLU A 404 -27.27 1.76 -0.16
CA GLU A 404 -27.38 0.56 0.67
C GLU A 404 -26.40 -0.53 0.20
N GLY A 405 -26.32 -0.74 -1.11
CA GLY A 405 -25.31 -1.60 -1.72
C GLY A 405 -23.91 -1.11 -1.42
N ALA A 406 -23.65 0.18 -1.62
CA ALA A 406 -22.37 0.82 -1.34
C ALA A 406 -21.93 0.61 0.12
N LEU A 407 -22.82 0.80 1.08
CA LEU A 407 -22.55 0.62 2.50
C LEU A 407 -22.17 -0.82 2.86
N LYS A 408 -22.80 -1.82 2.21
CA LYS A 408 -22.46 -3.24 2.39
C LYS A 408 -21.03 -3.53 1.95
N TYR A 409 -20.64 -3.09 0.75
CA TYR A 409 -19.30 -3.34 0.19
C TYR A 409 -18.22 -2.52 0.90
N ALA A 410 -18.51 -1.27 1.27
CA ALA A 410 -17.60 -0.46 2.08
C ALA A 410 -17.31 -1.09 3.46
N ARG A 411 -18.30 -1.76 4.06
CA ARG A 411 -18.10 -2.52 5.30
C ARG A 411 -17.19 -3.75 5.10
N LEU A 412 -17.31 -4.45 3.96
CA LEU A 412 -16.47 -5.61 3.63
C LEU A 412 -15.02 -5.20 3.38
N SER A 413 -14.80 -4.11 2.64
CA SER A 413 -13.47 -3.56 2.37
C SER A 413 -12.86 -2.79 3.55
N LYS A 414 -13.63 -2.53 4.63
CA LYS A 414 -13.24 -1.66 5.74
C LYS A 414 -12.98 -0.19 5.32
N ASP A 415 -13.53 0.22 4.19
CA ASP A 415 -13.50 1.60 3.71
C ASP A 415 -14.45 2.47 4.55
N MET A 416 -13.88 3.12 5.59
CA MET A 416 -14.65 3.93 6.52
C MET A 416 -15.17 5.22 5.88
N GLU A 417 -14.45 5.77 4.91
CA GLU A 417 -14.83 6.99 4.20
C GLU A 417 -16.10 6.75 3.36
N ASN A 418 -16.04 5.80 2.44
CA ASN A 418 -17.18 5.44 1.60
C ASN A 418 -18.38 4.94 2.42
N TYR A 419 -18.12 4.21 3.54
CA TYR A 419 -19.18 3.83 4.48
C TYR A 419 -19.84 5.06 5.11
N SER A 420 -19.06 6.03 5.56
CA SER A 420 -19.56 7.26 6.17
C SER A 420 -20.41 8.06 5.19
N ASP A 421 -19.93 8.21 3.96
CA ASP A 421 -20.61 8.96 2.90
C ASP A 421 -21.93 8.28 2.50
N SER A 422 -21.89 6.98 2.30
CA SER A 422 -23.11 6.17 2.00
C SER A 422 -24.13 6.26 3.13
N PHE A 423 -23.69 6.14 4.38
CA PHE A 423 -24.56 6.28 5.56
C PHE A 423 -25.12 7.69 5.70
N TRP A 424 -24.31 8.72 5.36
CA TRP A 424 -24.77 10.11 5.34
C TRP A 424 -25.93 10.29 4.35
N GLU A 425 -25.79 9.76 3.13
CA GLU A 425 -26.84 9.90 2.10
C GLU A 425 -28.13 9.15 2.48
N ILE A 426 -28.02 7.91 2.98
CA ILE A 426 -29.18 7.16 3.49
C ILE A 426 -29.92 7.97 4.57
N ARG A 427 -29.17 8.49 5.56
CA ARG A 427 -29.71 9.32 6.63
C ARG A 427 -30.35 10.60 6.08
N ASN A 428 -29.71 11.23 5.10
CA ASN A 428 -30.15 12.47 4.49
C ASN A 428 -31.48 12.28 3.73
N VAL A 429 -31.59 11.20 2.94
CA VAL A 429 -32.82 10.81 2.27
C VAL A 429 -33.93 10.54 3.29
N TRP A 430 -33.64 9.78 4.35
CA TRP A 430 -34.60 9.50 5.42
C TRP A 430 -35.03 10.79 6.12
N LEU A 431 -34.10 11.66 6.46
CA LEU A 431 -34.38 12.93 7.14
C LEU A 431 -35.25 13.85 6.29
N LYS A 432 -34.94 14.00 4.98
CA LYS A 432 -35.76 14.79 4.05
C LYS A 432 -37.23 14.30 4.02
N HIS A 433 -37.44 12.99 4.05
CA HIS A 433 -38.78 12.40 3.99
C HIS A 433 -39.54 12.53 5.32
N ASN A 434 -38.83 12.45 6.46
CA ASN A 434 -39.43 12.39 7.78
C ASN A 434 -39.25 13.68 8.61
N LEU A 435 -38.62 14.74 8.09
CA LEU A 435 -38.31 15.94 8.86
C LEU A 435 -39.53 16.54 9.55
N THR A 436 -40.63 16.68 8.84
CA THR A 436 -41.85 17.26 9.37
C THR A 436 -42.41 16.43 10.55
N ALA A 437 -42.43 15.11 10.41
CA ALA A 437 -42.86 14.20 11.46
C ALA A 437 -41.93 14.30 12.70
N VAL A 438 -40.61 14.31 12.50
CA VAL A 438 -39.64 14.45 13.60
C VAL A 438 -39.84 15.76 14.35
N VAL A 439 -40.01 16.88 13.64
CA VAL A 439 -40.25 18.19 14.25
C VAL A 439 -41.56 18.18 15.05
N LEU A 440 -42.63 17.64 14.47
CA LEU A 440 -43.92 17.54 15.19
C LEU A 440 -43.82 16.66 16.44
N ILE A 441 -43.10 15.53 16.38
CA ILE A 441 -42.87 14.66 17.55
C ILE A 441 -42.08 15.43 18.62
N LEU A 442 -41.03 16.15 18.27
CA LEU A 442 -40.24 16.95 19.23
C LEU A 442 -41.07 18.05 19.88
N ILE A 443 -41.90 18.75 19.11
CA ILE A 443 -42.84 19.75 19.64
C ILE A 443 -43.83 19.08 20.57
N GLY A 444 -44.40 17.91 20.18
CA GLY A 444 -45.30 17.13 21.01
C GLY A 444 -44.69 16.69 22.33
N ILE A 445 -43.45 16.15 22.30
CA ILE A 445 -42.69 15.79 23.49
C ILE A 445 -42.48 17.03 24.40
N PHE A 446 -42.07 18.16 23.83
CA PHE A 446 -41.89 19.39 24.59
C PHE A 446 -43.19 19.87 25.24
N ALA A 447 -44.31 19.84 24.50
CA ALA A 447 -45.62 20.20 25.01
C ALA A 447 -46.07 19.26 26.16
N VAL A 448 -45.86 17.95 26.01
CA VAL A 448 -46.15 16.94 27.03
C VAL A 448 -45.32 17.17 28.29
N LEU A 449 -44.00 17.39 28.13
CA LEU A 449 -43.10 17.68 29.26
C LEU A 449 -43.53 18.96 30.00
N LYS A 450 -43.92 20.00 29.27
CA LYS A 450 -44.41 21.25 29.84
C LYS A 450 -45.74 21.05 30.54
N ALA A 451 -46.68 20.28 29.96
CA ALA A 451 -47.94 19.94 30.58
C ALA A 451 -47.75 19.11 31.87
N LEU A 452 -46.89 18.08 31.82
CA LEU A 452 -46.53 17.28 33.00
C LEU A 452 -45.94 18.15 34.14
N LYS A 453 -45.06 19.12 33.78
CA LYS A 453 -44.49 20.05 34.74
C LYS A 453 -45.52 20.98 35.36
N LEU A 454 -46.50 21.44 34.60
CA LEU A 454 -47.65 22.23 35.10
C LEU A 454 -48.59 21.42 35.98
N LEU A 455 -48.88 20.18 35.57
CA LEU A 455 -49.70 19.23 36.35
C LEU A 455 -49.04 18.87 37.67
N ASP A 456 -47.69 18.69 37.67
CA ASP A 456 -46.92 18.42 38.86
C ASP A 456 -46.95 19.62 39.83
N LYS A 457 -46.87 20.83 39.29
CA LYS A 457 -46.98 22.06 40.12
C LYS A 457 -48.35 22.19 40.77
N LYS A 458 -49.45 21.73 40.11
CA LYS A 458 -50.82 21.78 40.62
C LYS A 458 -51.20 20.60 41.53
N LYS A 459 -50.80 19.38 41.15
CA LYS A 459 -51.27 18.13 41.78
C LYS A 459 -50.15 17.36 42.51
N GLY A 460 -48.88 17.77 42.40
CA GLY A 460 -47.76 17.12 43.07
C GLY A 460 -47.52 15.68 42.64
N ILE A 461 -47.85 15.34 41.37
CA ILE A 461 -47.82 13.97 40.82
C ILE A 461 -46.45 13.31 41.00
N PHE A 462 -45.39 14.09 40.89
CA PHE A 462 -44.02 13.60 41.05
C PHE A 462 -43.45 13.72 42.48
N ASN A 463 -44.30 14.06 43.47
CA ASN A 463 -43.83 14.18 44.86
C ASN A 463 -43.41 12.84 45.47
N ALA A 464 -44.12 11.75 45.16
CA ALA A 464 -43.79 10.40 45.64
C ALA A 464 -42.48 9.87 45.00
N PRO A 465 -42.30 9.88 43.65
CA PRO A 465 -41.06 9.48 43.06
C PRO A 465 -39.88 10.41 43.43
N ARG A 466 -40.09 11.72 43.60
CA ARG A 466 -39.02 12.63 44.10
C ARG A 466 -38.60 12.31 45.54
N LYS A 467 -39.57 11.98 46.44
CA LYS A 467 -39.24 11.55 47.81
C LYS A 467 -38.48 10.21 47.77
N ALA A 468 -38.89 9.25 46.93
CA ALA A 468 -38.17 7.98 46.77
C ALA A 468 -36.77 8.17 46.22
N LEU A 469 -36.61 8.99 45.18
CA LEU A 469 -35.31 9.35 44.59
C LEU A 469 -34.41 10.12 45.57
N LYS A 470 -34.97 11.02 46.39
CA LYS A 470 -34.24 11.73 47.44
C LYS A 470 -33.75 10.76 48.50
N LYS A 471 -34.65 9.85 48.99
CA LYS A 471 -34.29 8.81 49.96
C LYS A 471 -33.22 7.85 49.43
N LEU A 472 -33.27 7.54 48.12
CA LEU A 472 -32.21 6.77 47.44
C LEU A 472 -30.91 7.57 47.38
N GLY A 473 -30.98 8.86 47.00
CA GLY A 473 -29.82 9.78 46.92
C GLY A 473 -29.15 10.06 48.25
N ASP A 474 -29.88 9.94 49.37
CA ASP A 474 -29.34 10.15 50.73
C ASP A 474 -28.54 8.94 51.23
N LYS A 475 -28.61 7.76 50.54
CA LYS A 475 -27.74 6.63 50.88
C LYS A 475 -26.29 7.03 50.69
N LYS A 476 -25.45 6.70 51.68
CA LYS A 476 -24.03 7.07 51.72
C LYS A 476 -23.31 6.84 50.39
N LEU A 477 -23.44 5.64 49.84
CA LEU A 477 -22.75 5.22 48.60
C LEU A 477 -23.20 6.08 47.38
N ILE A 478 -24.50 6.35 47.24
CA ILE A 478 -25.03 7.14 46.11
C ILE A 478 -24.62 8.60 46.23
N ARG A 479 -24.53 9.13 47.45
CA ARG A 479 -24.04 10.48 47.70
C ARG A 479 -22.56 10.60 47.35
N GLU A 480 -21.75 9.61 47.72
CA GLU A 480 -20.34 9.53 47.35
C GLU A 480 -20.14 9.44 45.83
N LEU A 481 -20.91 8.60 45.13
CA LEU A 481 -20.88 8.51 43.67
C LEU A 481 -21.31 9.82 42.98
N LYS A 482 -22.33 10.51 43.51
CA LYS A 482 -22.73 11.84 43.00
C LYS A 482 -21.66 12.90 43.22
N TYR A 483 -20.77 12.73 44.17
CA TYR A 483 -19.69 13.67 44.45
C TYR A 483 -18.72 13.82 43.29
N MET A 484 -18.62 12.80 42.40
CA MET A 484 -17.88 12.88 41.16
C MET A 484 -18.29 14.09 40.30
N PHE A 485 -19.59 14.38 40.17
CA PHE A 485 -20.07 15.53 39.40
C PHE A 485 -19.65 16.87 40.03
N THR A 486 -19.56 16.93 41.37
CA THR A 486 -19.04 18.10 42.09
C THR A 486 -17.54 18.25 41.88
N PHE A 487 -16.81 17.13 41.95
CA PHE A 487 -15.38 17.08 41.68
C PHE A 487 -15.03 17.55 40.27
N MET A 488 -15.77 17.08 39.22
CA MET A 488 -15.56 17.52 37.85
C MET A 488 -15.81 19.02 37.62
N ARG A 489 -16.73 19.63 38.37
CA ARG A 489 -17.02 21.07 38.25
C ARG A 489 -16.07 21.95 39.06
N HIS A 490 -15.65 21.48 40.21
CA HIS A 490 -14.83 22.19 41.18
C HIS A 490 -13.71 21.27 41.71
N PRO A 491 -12.65 21.01 40.91
CA PRO A 491 -11.65 20.01 41.27
C PRO A 491 -10.87 20.35 42.54
N ILE A 492 -10.58 21.62 42.81
CA ILE A 492 -9.86 22.05 44.02
C ILE A 492 -10.70 21.77 45.27
N ASP A 493 -11.97 22.20 45.28
CA ASP A 493 -12.90 21.93 46.37
C ASP A 493 -13.19 20.43 46.52
N GLY A 494 -13.18 19.72 45.35
CA GLY A 494 -13.30 18.27 45.28
C GLY A 494 -12.15 17.55 46.01
N CYS A 495 -10.91 17.94 45.76
CA CYS A 495 -9.74 17.40 46.46
C CYS A 495 -9.79 17.72 47.96
N TYR A 496 -10.19 18.95 48.34
CA TYR A 496 -10.37 19.33 49.74
C TYR A 496 -11.40 18.42 50.43
N GLY A 497 -12.56 18.21 49.82
CA GLY A 497 -13.59 17.33 50.37
C GLY A 497 -13.20 15.85 50.48
N ILE A 498 -12.35 15.34 49.58
CA ILE A 498 -11.78 13.99 49.69
C ILE A 498 -10.80 13.90 50.84
N ARG A 499 -9.91 14.90 50.97
CA ARG A 499 -8.83 14.90 51.97
C ARG A 499 -9.33 15.16 53.40
N PHE A 500 -10.10 16.21 53.59
CA PHE A 500 -10.45 16.72 54.93
C PHE A 500 -11.85 16.28 55.40
N GLU A 501 -12.81 16.11 54.49
CA GLU A 501 -14.19 15.80 54.82
C GLU A 501 -14.60 14.34 54.58
N ASN A 502 -13.67 13.51 54.09
CA ASN A 502 -13.91 12.08 53.76
C ASN A 502 -15.19 11.84 52.94
N LYS A 503 -15.49 12.73 51.97
CA LYS A 503 -16.71 12.65 51.13
C LYS A 503 -16.72 11.48 50.18
N VAL A 504 -15.62 10.74 50.01
CA VAL A 504 -15.48 9.58 49.11
C VAL A 504 -14.83 8.43 49.87
N SER A 505 -15.37 7.23 49.71
CA SER A 505 -14.79 5.99 50.25
C SER A 505 -14.07 5.19 49.15
N ILE A 506 -13.18 4.29 49.56
CA ILE A 506 -12.50 3.34 48.62
C ILE A 506 -13.55 2.51 47.85
N ALA A 507 -14.67 2.14 48.52
CA ALA A 507 -15.73 1.40 47.88
C ALA A 507 -16.39 2.16 46.72
N SER A 508 -16.69 3.46 46.89
CA SER A 508 -17.24 4.31 45.82
C SER A 508 -16.23 4.54 44.70
N THR A 509 -14.94 4.71 45.02
CA THR A 509 -13.86 4.82 44.05
C THR A 509 -13.74 3.54 43.18
N ASN A 510 -13.74 2.36 43.84
CA ASN A 510 -13.68 1.09 43.10
C ASN A 510 -14.89 0.87 42.20
N ILE A 511 -16.10 1.27 42.63
CA ILE A 511 -17.32 1.18 41.80
C ILE A 511 -17.17 2.09 40.56
N LEU A 512 -16.69 3.33 40.74
CA LEU A 512 -16.43 4.24 39.62
C LEU A 512 -15.39 3.69 38.66
N LEU A 513 -14.31 3.08 39.17
CA LEU A 513 -13.29 2.44 38.36
C LEU A 513 -13.89 1.29 37.53
N VAL A 514 -14.70 0.43 38.15
CA VAL A 514 -15.39 -0.65 37.43
C VAL A 514 -16.35 -0.10 36.36
N ILE A 515 -17.11 0.93 36.68
CA ILE A 515 -18.00 1.59 35.71
C ILE A 515 -17.18 2.15 34.55
N MET A 516 -16.06 2.83 34.83
CA MET A 516 -15.17 3.36 33.78
C MET A 516 -14.59 2.24 32.91
N MET A 517 -14.16 1.13 33.51
CA MET A 517 -13.67 -0.04 32.74
C MET A 517 -14.76 -0.65 31.86
N VAL A 518 -15.96 -0.78 32.38
CA VAL A 518 -17.11 -1.29 31.59
C VAL A 518 -17.43 -0.35 30.43
N PHE A 519 -17.45 0.95 30.64
CA PHE A 519 -17.64 1.93 29.56
C PHE A 519 -16.52 1.87 28.54
N TYR A 520 -15.26 1.74 28.98
CA TYR A 520 -14.12 1.59 28.08
C TYR A 520 -14.26 0.34 27.22
N ILE A 521 -14.59 -0.81 27.80
CA ILE A 521 -14.80 -2.08 27.07
C ILE A 521 -15.97 -1.96 26.08
N ILE A 522 -17.10 -1.38 26.52
CA ILE A 522 -18.23 -1.16 25.63
C ILE A 522 -17.85 -0.25 24.47
N ASN A 523 -17.17 0.86 24.74
CA ASN A 523 -16.76 1.79 23.70
C ASN A 523 -15.73 1.18 22.75
N LYS A 524 -14.77 0.40 23.26
CA LYS A 524 -13.72 -0.23 22.43
C LYS A 524 -14.24 -1.37 21.56
N TYR A 525 -15.09 -2.23 22.08
CA TYR A 525 -15.49 -3.48 21.43
C TYR A 525 -16.90 -3.49 20.82
N PHE A 526 -17.82 -2.68 21.36
CA PHE A 526 -19.23 -2.65 20.94
C PHE A 526 -19.64 -1.33 20.27
N CYS A 527 -18.69 -0.47 19.95
CA CYS A 527 -18.97 0.73 19.17
C CYS A 527 -19.35 0.38 17.71
N GLY A 528 -19.98 1.34 17.02
CA GLY A 528 -20.34 1.19 15.61
C GLY A 528 -19.12 1.10 14.70
N PHE A 529 -19.34 0.65 13.44
CA PHE A 529 -18.27 0.42 12.45
C PHE A 529 -17.32 1.62 12.31
N LEU A 530 -17.83 2.84 12.23
CA LEU A 530 -17.02 4.07 12.03
C LEU A 530 -16.09 4.42 13.21
N THR A 531 -16.38 3.92 14.39
CA THR A 531 -15.60 4.23 15.61
C THR A 531 -14.83 3.03 16.14
N LYS A 532 -14.94 1.89 15.47
CA LYS A 532 -14.31 0.64 15.87
C LYS A 532 -12.83 0.64 15.47
N THR A 533 -11.95 0.67 16.47
CA THR A 533 -10.50 0.66 16.26
C THR A 533 -9.87 -0.74 16.39
N VAL A 534 -10.64 -1.71 16.86
CA VAL A 534 -10.16 -3.08 17.11
C VAL A 534 -10.55 -3.99 15.96
N ARG A 535 -9.57 -4.75 15.45
CA ARG A 535 -9.81 -5.77 14.41
C ARG A 535 -10.81 -6.81 14.90
N GLU A 536 -11.74 -7.20 14.02
CA GLU A 536 -12.71 -8.26 14.31
C GLU A 536 -11.97 -9.59 14.57
N GLY A 537 -12.29 -10.22 15.71
CA GLY A 537 -11.60 -11.45 16.16
C GLY A 537 -10.41 -11.23 17.11
N SER A 538 -9.86 -10.02 17.21
CA SER A 538 -8.74 -9.70 18.12
C SER A 538 -9.25 -9.06 19.43
N TYR A 539 -10.06 -9.82 20.19
CA TYR A 539 -10.59 -9.35 21.48
C TYR A 539 -9.71 -9.85 22.63
N ASP A 540 -8.93 -8.94 23.21
CA ASP A 540 -8.12 -9.23 24.39
C ASP A 540 -8.51 -8.32 25.57
N ILE A 541 -9.69 -8.62 26.15
CA ILE A 541 -10.26 -7.86 27.27
C ILE A 541 -9.37 -7.95 28.51
N LEU A 542 -8.71 -9.08 28.73
CA LEU A 542 -7.88 -9.30 29.91
C LEU A 542 -6.62 -8.42 29.88
N SER A 543 -5.95 -8.34 28.74
CA SER A 543 -4.81 -7.45 28.54
C SER A 543 -5.19 -5.97 28.70
N ASP A 544 -6.33 -5.56 28.15
CA ASP A 544 -6.85 -4.19 28.29
C ASP A 544 -7.11 -3.81 29.76
N ILE A 545 -7.79 -4.69 30.49
CA ILE A 545 -8.02 -4.48 31.94
C ILE A 545 -6.68 -4.42 32.68
N GLY A 546 -5.77 -5.34 32.37
CA GLY A 546 -4.44 -5.37 32.94
C GLY A 546 -3.66 -4.07 32.71
N MET A 547 -3.69 -3.56 31.48
CA MET A 547 -3.01 -2.29 31.13
C MET A 547 -3.60 -1.10 31.91
N ILE A 548 -4.94 -1.02 32.04
CA ILE A 548 -5.59 0.05 32.82
C ILE A 548 -5.18 -0.03 34.30
N LEU A 549 -5.14 -1.25 34.86
CA LEU A 549 -4.74 -1.44 36.27
C LEU A 549 -3.27 -1.07 36.50
N VAL A 550 -2.38 -1.49 35.62
CA VAL A 550 -0.95 -1.14 35.68
C VAL A 550 -0.77 0.38 35.58
N ALA A 551 -1.42 1.03 34.61
CA ALA A 551 -1.38 2.47 34.45
C ALA A 551 -1.89 3.20 35.70
N LEU A 552 -3.00 2.74 36.29
CA LEU A 552 -3.55 3.28 37.52
C LEU A 552 -2.55 3.19 38.68
N VAL A 553 -1.97 2.00 38.91
CA VAL A 553 -0.98 1.79 39.96
C VAL A 553 0.24 2.67 39.76
N LEU A 554 0.74 2.80 38.52
CA LEU A 554 1.88 3.67 38.21
C LEU A 554 1.55 5.15 38.53
N VAL A 555 0.40 5.65 38.03
CA VAL A 555 0.02 7.06 38.26
C VAL A 555 -0.21 7.35 39.73
N VAL A 556 -0.89 6.45 40.46
CA VAL A 556 -1.09 6.62 41.91
C VAL A 556 0.24 6.62 42.65
N SER A 557 1.13 5.67 42.32
CA SER A 557 2.44 5.56 42.99
C SER A 557 3.35 6.75 42.69
N CYS A 558 3.43 7.18 41.44
CA CYS A 558 4.21 8.35 41.04
C CYS A 558 3.70 9.62 41.75
N ASN A 559 2.38 9.85 41.76
CA ASN A 559 1.81 11.00 42.48
C ASN A 559 2.06 10.91 43.99
N TYR A 560 1.98 9.71 44.60
CA TYR A 560 2.28 9.54 46.00
C TYR A 560 3.76 9.84 46.31
N LEU A 561 4.68 9.37 45.49
CA LEU A 561 6.10 9.68 45.61
C LEU A 561 6.39 11.17 45.47
N MET A 562 5.79 11.83 44.47
CA MET A 562 5.92 13.28 44.30
C MET A 562 5.36 14.07 45.47
N CYS A 563 4.22 13.65 46.03
CA CYS A 563 3.68 14.26 47.27
C CYS A 563 4.65 14.05 48.44
N THR A 564 5.27 12.88 48.57
CA THR A 564 6.21 12.58 49.66
C THR A 564 7.50 13.41 49.53
N ILE A 565 8.05 13.53 48.29
CA ILE A 565 9.27 14.33 48.04
C ILE A 565 9.03 15.82 48.34
N ASN A 566 7.85 16.35 48.07
CA ASN A 566 7.49 17.75 48.29
C ASN A 566 6.90 17.99 49.72
N GLU A 567 7.15 17.12 50.67
CA GLU A 567 6.64 17.23 52.07
C GLU A 567 5.11 17.34 52.14
N GLY A 568 4.41 16.82 51.13
CA GLY A 568 2.95 16.86 51.07
C GLY A 568 2.30 15.83 51.98
N GLU A 569 1.18 16.20 52.62
CA GLU A 569 0.44 15.31 53.55
C GLU A 569 -0.59 14.41 52.89
N GLY A 570 -0.48 14.17 51.58
CA GLY A 570 -1.39 13.32 50.80
C GLY A 570 -1.22 11.84 51.14
N LYS A 571 -2.25 11.19 51.67
CA LYS A 571 -2.25 9.73 51.87
C LYS A 571 -2.55 9.02 50.54
N PHE A 572 -2.00 7.83 50.33
CA PHE A 572 -2.26 6.98 49.15
C PHE A 572 -3.76 6.87 48.79
N ARG A 573 -4.60 6.68 49.83
CA ARG A 573 -6.07 6.63 49.66
C ARG A 573 -6.63 7.92 49.04
N HIS A 574 -6.13 9.09 49.38
CA HIS A 574 -6.64 10.37 48.87
C HIS A 574 -6.28 10.53 47.39
N ILE A 575 -5.06 10.18 47.02
CA ILE A 575 -4.59 10.24 45.64
C ILE A 575 -5.38 9.24 44.78
N TYR A 576 -5.53 8.01 45.27
CA TYR A 576 -6.34 6.99 44.58
C TYR A 576 -7.80 7.41 44.36
N SER A 577 -8.40 8.11 45.33
CA SER A 577 -9.80 8.56 45.25
C SER A 577 -9.97 9.86 44.46
N SER A 578 -8.91 10.57 44.09
CA SER A 578 -8.93 11.81 43.33
C SER A 578 -8.62 11.59 41.83
N LEU A 579 -8.07 10.45 41.49
CA LEU A 579 -7.83 10.02 40.09
C LEU A 579 -9.09 9.39 39.49
#